data_806c976a1f7f159d07762537085747a7
#
_entry.id   806c976a1f7f159d07762537085747a7
#
_cell.length_a   1.000
_cell.length_b   1.000
_cell.length_c   1.000
_cell.angle_alpha   90.00
_cell.angle_beta   90.00
_cell.angle_gamma   90.00
#
_symmetry.space_group_name_H-M   'P 1'
#
loop_
_entity.id
_entity.type
_entity.pdbx_description
1 polymer ?
#
loop_
_entity_poly.entity_id
_entity_poly.type
_entity_poly.pdbx_seq_one_letter_code
_entity_poly.pdbx_strand_id
1 'polypeptide(L)' 'MTTAPSADFVMARLQQEAVREFPGWAFERDRSGWTAVHGDIRFTRPTLAALRAILRIHRATRRR' A
#
# COMPACT_ATOMS: atom_id res chain seq x y z
N MET A 1 -27.43 -14.53 10.94
CA MET A 1 -26.88 -13.24 11.37
C MET A 1 -25.72 -12.86 10.45
N THR A 2 -25.86 -11.76 9.77
CA THR A 2 -24.83 -11.33 8.83
C THR A 2 -23.79 -10.51 9.56
N THR A 3 -22.55 -10.97 9.54
CA THR A 3 -21.47 -10.24 10.16
C THR A 3 -20.79 -9.39 9.08
N ALA A 4 -20.79 -8.07 9.25
CA ALA A 4 -20.08 -7.21 8.34
C ALA A 4 -18.57 -7.46 8.47
N PRO A 5 -17.80 -7.41 7.36
CA PRO A 5 -16.37 -7.57 7.45
C PRO A 5 -15.79 -6.47 8.36
N SER A 6 -14.85 -6.84 9.21
CA SER A 6 -14.17 -5.85 10.03
C SER A 6 -13.31 -4.93 9.17
N ALA A 7 -13.03 -3.74 9.69
CA ALA A 7 -12.12 -2.82 9.00
C ALA A 7 -10.76 -3.48 8.76
N ASP A 8 -10.30 -4.31 9.70
CA ASP A 8 -9.03 -5.01 9.56
C ASP A 8 -9.05 -6.00 8.41
N PHE A 9 -10.18 -6.70 8.20
CA PHE A 9 -10.32 -7.61 7.08
C PHE A 9 -10.23 -6.87 5.74
N VAL A 10 -10.95 -5.75 5.63
CA VAL A 10 -10.94 -4.94 4.42
C VAL A 10 -9.54 -4.38 4.15
N MET A 11 -8.87 -3.89 5.18
CA MET A 11 -7.52 -3.35 5.05
C MET A 11 -6.51 -4.42 4.66
N ALA A 12 -6.64 -5.64 5.20
CA ALA A 12 -5.77 -6.74 4.81
C ALA A 12 -5.94 -7.08 3.34
N ARG A 13 -7.17 -7.06 2.85
CA ARG A 13 -7.44 -7.35 1.45
C ARG A 13 -6.88 -6.27 0.53
N LEU A 14 -7.04 -5.00 0.90
CA LEU A 14 -6.48 -3.88 0.15
C LEU A 14 -4.95 -3.95 0.12
N GLN A 15 -4.35 -4.37 1.23
CA GLN A 15 -2.91 -4.55 1.30
C GLN A 15 -2.45 -5.66 0.35
N GLN A 16 -3.18 -6.76 0.28
CA GLN A 16 -2.85 -7.85 -0.65
C GLN A 16 -2.89 -7.37 -2.09
N GLU A 17 -3.88 -6.55 -2.44
CA GLU A 17 -3.97 -6.00 -3.79
C GLU A 17 -2.79 -5.08 -4.09
N ALA A 18 -2.37 -4.27 -3.12
CA ALA A 18 -1.21 -3.40 -3.29
C ALA A 18 0.06 -4.21 -3.50
N VAL A 19 0.24 -5.29 -2.75
CA VAL A 19 1.40 -6.19 -2.90
C VAL A 19 1.43 -6.80 -4.29
N ARG A 20 0.28 -7.17 -4.82
CA ARG A 20 0.19 -7.73 -6.17
C ARG A 20 0.54 -6.70 -7.24
N GLU A 21 0.07 -5.47 -7.04
CA GLU A 21 0.32 -4.40 -8.00
C GLU A 21 1.80 -3.98 -8.00
N PHE A 22 2.44 -4.03 -6.84
CA PHE A 22 3.82 -3.57 -6.68
C PHE A 22 4.70 -4.67 -6.08
N PRO A 23 5.06 -5.69 -6.89
CA PRO A 23 5.92 -6.77 -6.41
C PRO A 23 7.26 -6.22 -5.92
N GLY A 24 7.75 -6.78 -4.84
CA GLY A 24 9.03 -6.35 -4.27
C GLY A 24 8.92 -5.23 -3.24
N TRP A 25 7.73 -4.64 -3.09
CA TRP A 25 7.48 -3.63 -2.08
C TRP A 25 6.87 -4.25 -0.84
N ALA A 26 7.35 -3.86 0.33
CA ALA A 26 6.74 -4.23 1.61
C ALA A 26 5.82 -3.11 2.05
N PHE A 27 4.62 -3.47 2.52
CA PHE A 27 3.63 -2.51 2.95
C PHE A 27 3.38 -2.66 4.44
N GLU A 28 3.40 -1.56 5.17
CA GLU A 28 3.16 -1.52 6.60
C GLU A 28 2.13 -0.44 6.91
N ARG A 29 1.33 -0.68 7.96
CA ARG A 29 0.35 0.27 8.44
C ARG A 29 0.63 0.60 9.89
N ASP A 30 0.58 1.89 10.24
CA ASP A 30 0.69 2.35 11.60
C ASP A 30 -0.26 3.54 11.83
N ARG A 31 -0.07 4.25 12.94
CA ARG A 31 -0.94 5.36 13.29
C ARG A 31 -0.85 6.53 12.32
N SER A 32 0.28 6.70 11.66
CA SER A 32 0.47 7.80 10.72
C SER A 32 0.00 7.46 9.31
N GLY A 33 -0.42 6.21 9.07
CA GLY A 33 -0.93 5.79 7.78
C GLY A 33 -0.21 4.57 7.24
N TRP A 34 0.14 4.61 5.96
CA TRP A 34 0.74 3.50 5.26
C TRP A 34 2.15 3.83 4.80
N THR A 35 3.03 2.86 4.87
CA THR A 35 4.41 2.98 4.40
C THR A 35 4.71 1.84 3.43
N ALA A 36 5.36 2.18 2.32
CA ALA A 36 5.86 1.20 1.36
C ALA A 36 7.39 1.31 1.32
N VAL A 37 8.07 0.16 1.36
CA VAL A 37 9.52 0.10 1.41
C VAL A 37 10.03 -0.83 0.32
N HIS A 38 11.05 -0.39 -0.40
CA HIS A 38 11.74 -1.20 -1.39
C HIS A 38 13.22 -0.82 -1.38
N GLY A 39 14.06 -1.67 -0.78
CA GLY A 39 15.47 -1.34 -0.60
C GLY A 39 15.63 -0.08 0.25
N ASP A 40 16.28 0.92 -0.30
CA ASP A 40 16.51 2.19 0.38
C ASP A 40 15.37 3.19 0.19
N ILE A 41 14.37 2.84 -0.60
CA ILE A 41 13.27 3.75 -0.93
C ILE A 41 12.11 3.51 0.03
N ARG A 42 11.56 4.59 0.57
CA ARG A 42 10.44 4.54 1.51
C ARG A 42 9.49 5.68 1.21
N PHE A 43 8.22 5.34 1.07
CA PHE A 43 7.13 6.32 0.94
C PHE A 43 6.12 6.12 2.05
N THR A 44 5.68 7.21 2.66
CA THR A 44 4.64 7.19 3.69
C THR A 44 3.53 8.14 3.29
N ARG A 45 2.28 7.67 3.36
CA ARG A 45 1.10 8.46 3.04
C ARG A 45 -0.03 8.14 4.01
N PRO A 46 -0.95 9.09 4.25
CA PRO A 46 -2.04 8.86 5.20
C PRO A 46 -2.99 7.73 4.80
N THR A 47 -3.16 7.48 3.50
CA THR A 47 -4.05 6.44 3.01
C THR A 47 -3.33 5.51 2.06
N LEU A 48 -3.85 4.28 1.94
CA LEU A 48 -3.29 3.32 0.99
C LEU A 48 -3.49 3.79 -0.45
N ALA A 49 -4.62 4.43 -0.76
CA ALA A 49 -4.87 4.95 -2.09
C ALA A 49 -3.82 5.99 -2.49
N ALA A 50 -3.48 6.90 -1.58
CA ALA A 50 -2.46 7.91 -1.84
C ALA A 50 -1.08 7.26 -2.01
N LEU A 51 -0.78 6.24 -1.22
CA LEU A 51 0.48 5.51 -1.32
C LEU A 51 0.59 4.80 -2.68
N ARG A 52 -0.47 4.13 -3.11
CA ARG A 52 -0.48 3.46 -4.40
C ARG A 52 -0.28 4.46 -5.55
N ALA A 53 -0.88 5.64 -5.42
CA ALA A 53 -0.73 6.68 -6.43
C ALA A 53 0.73 7.12 -6.58
N ILE A 54 1.43 7.37 -5.46
CA ILE A 54 2.83 7.78 -5.54
C ILE A 54 3.71 6.65 -6.06
N LEU A 55 3.39 5.40 -5.75
CA LEU A 55 4.15 4.27 -6.27
C LEU A 55 3.98 4.11 -7.78
N ARG A 56 2.80 4.39 -8.30
CA ARG A 56 2.56 4.36 -9.75
C ARG A 56 3.39 5.43 -10.46
N ILE A 57 3.46 6.61 -9.89
CA ILE A 57 4.28 7.70 -10.43
C ILE A 57 5.75 7.30 -10.41
N HIS A 58 6.22 6.76 -9.29
CA HIS A 58 7.60 6.30 -9.15
C HIS A 58 7.94 5.22 -10.19
N ARG A 59 7.04 4.25 -10.36
CA ARG A 59 7.23 3.17 -11.32
C ARG A 59 7.30 3.70 -12.74
N ALA A 60 6.42 4.63 -13.10
CA ALA A 60 6.41 5.24 -14.43
C ALA A 60 7.69 6.03 -14.68
N THR A 61 8.19 6.75 -13.68
CA THR A 61 9.41 7.53 -13.79
C THR A 61 10.62 6.64 -14.01
N ARG A 62 10.64 5.45 -13.38
CA ARG A 62 11.78 4.54 -13.51
C ARG A 62 11.82 3.78 -14.83
N ARG A 63 10.76 3.82 -15.59
CA ARG A 63 10.66 3.07 -16.85
C ARG A 63 11.34 3.73 -18.03
N ARG A 64 11.97 4.80 -17.83
CA ARG A 64 12.72 5.46 -18.91
C ARG A 64 13.99 4.71 -19.26
#